data_a1f13b753b1f56980ac96a7b917925d9
#
_entry.id   a1f13b753b1f56980ac96a7b917925d9
#
_cell.length_a   1.000
_cell.length_b   1.000
_cell.length_c   1.000
_cell.angle_alpha   90.00
_cell.angle_beta   90.00
_cell.angle_gamma   90.00
#
_symmetry.space_group_name_H-M   'P 1'
#
loop_
_entity.id
_entity.type
_entity.pdbx_description
1 polymer ?
#
loop_
_entity_poly.entity_id
_entity_poly.type
_entity_poly.pdbx_seq_one_letter_code
_entity_poly.pdbx_strand_id
1 'polypeptide(L)'
;AAVLRSKEYIAAGDMMQVQIGQRLKKRYTESPLSLYRALRSLNPSPYMYFYDFGDHQVVGASPEILVRSEERATSGGTERIVALRPIAGTRPRGGNVEQDEQLAAELLADPKERAEHLMLIDLGRNDIGRIAKTGTVELTEKMVIERYSHVMHIVSNVDGVLKDGMSAMDVLRATFPAGTVSGAPKIRAMEIIAEIEPTARGAYCGALGYLGFDGAADLNILIRTITAGRGYWQFPVGGGVVAQSTPEGEYEETLQK
;
A
#
# COMPACT_ATOMS: atom_id res chain seq x y z
N ALA A 1 -8.61 -6.63 -21.11
CA ALA A 1 -9.93 -5.97 -21.04
C ALA A 1 -9.93 -4.88 -19.97
N ALA A 2 -9.68 -5.23 -18.68
CA ALA A 2 -9.76 -4.26 -17.56
C ALA A 2 -8.85 -3.03 -17.73
N VAL A 3 -7.59 -3.22 -18.12
CA VAL A 3 -6.65 -2.12 -18.36
C VAL A 3 -7.15 -1.16 -19.46
N LEU A 4 -7.65 -1.69 -20.56
CA LEU A 4 -8.22 -0.85 -21.65
C LEU A 4 -9.42 -0.06 -21.18
N ARG A 5 -10.33 -0.69 -20.42
CA ARG A 5 -11.50 -0.02 -19.86
C ARG A 5 -11.11 1.08 -18.87
N SER A 6 -10.12 0.82 -18.02
CA SER A 6 -9.55 1.84 -17.09
C SER A 6 -8.98 3.04 -17.86
N LYS A 7 -8.29 2.80 -18.98
CA LYS A 7 -7.74 3.88 -19.82
C LYS A 7 -8.84 4.73 -20.48
N GLU A 8 -10.00 4.15 -20.82
CA GLU A 8 -11.15 4.92 -21.30
C GLU A 8 -11.63 5.91 -20.23
N TYR A 9 -11.75 5.48 -18.97
CA TYR A 9 -12.10 6.35 -17.85
C TYR A 9 -11.05 7.44 -17.59
N ILE A 10 -9.76 7.09 -17.69
CA ILE A 10 -8.67 8.07 -17.56
C ILE A 10 -8.74 9.11 -18.68
N ALA A 11 -8.95 8.68 -19.92
CA ALA A 11 -9.08 9.58 -21.07
C ALA A 11 -10.33 10.48 -20.98
N ALA A 12 -11.40 10.00 -20.35
CA ALA A 12 -12.60 10.77 -20.07
C ALA A 12 -12.44 11.79 -18.93
N GLY A 13 -11.32 11.72 -18.18
CA GLY A 13 -11.06 12.63 -17.05
C GLY A 13 -11.70 12.19 -15.73
N ASP A 14 -12.20 10.97 -15.64
CA ASP A 14 -12.80 10.43 -14.41
C ASP A 14 -11.77 10.23 -13.29
N MET A 15 -10.53 9.87 -13.66
CA MET A 15 -9.46 9.56 -12.72
C MET A 15 -8.08 9.71 -13.37
N MET A 16 -7.04 9.82 -12.53
CA MET A 16 -5.63 9.83 -12.96
C MET A 16 -5.01 8.43 -12.91
N GLN A 17 -5.39 7.63 -11.91
CA GLN A 17 -4.90 6.27 -11.67
C GLN A 17 -5.97 5.43 -11.00
N VAL A 18 -5.98 4.13 -11.33
CA VAL A 18 -6.77 3.11 -10.63
C VAL A 18 -5.96 1.84 -10.45
N GLN A 19 -6.05 1.24 -9.26
CA GLN A 19 -5.44 -0.04 -8.95
C GLN A 19 -6.39 -1.16 -9.34
N ILE A 20 -6.04 -1.96 -10.35
CA ILE A 20 -6.83 -3.12 -10.78
C ILE A 20 -6.18 -4.40 -10.31
N GLY A 21 -6.96 -5.24 -9.64
CA GLY A 21 -6.54 -6.51 -9.08
C GLY A 21 -6.96 -7.72 -9.91
N GLN A 22 -6.17 -8.78 -9.79
CA GLN A 22 -6.53 -10.13 -10.23
C GLN A 22 -6.25 -11.12 -9.11
N ARG A 23 -6.94 -12.27 -9.14
CA ARG A 23 -6.77 -13.33 -8.15
C ARG A 23 -6.27 -14.60 -8.81
N LEU A 24 -5.04 -14.96 -8.49
CA LEU A 24 -4.45 -16.24 -8.87
C LEU A 24 -4.84 -17.30 -7.82
N LYS A 25 -4.98 -18.55 -8.25
CA LYS A 25 -5.31 -19.68 -7.37
C LYS A 25 -4.38 -20.84 -7.65
N LYS A 26 -3.92 -21.50 -6.58
CA LYS A 26 -3.12 -22.73 -6.66
C LYS A 26 -3.63 -23.73 -5.62
N ARG A 27 -3.79 -24.99 -6.00
CA ARG A 27 -4.03 -26.08 -5.02
C ARG A 27 -2.82 -26.18 -4.10
N TYR A 28 -3.08 -26.46 -2.84
CA TYR A 28 -2.02 -26.70 -1.87
C TYR A 28 -2.23 -28.04 -1.16
N THR A 29 -1.10 -28.64 -0.76
CA THR A 29 -1.03 -29.85 0.05
C THR A 29 -0.30 -29.59 1.36
N GLU A 30 0.49 -28.51 1.39
CA GLU A 30 1.32 -28.13 2.50
C GLU A 30 0.55 -27.27 3.51
N SER A 31 0.97 -27.34 4.77
CA SER A 31 0.39 -26.50 5.83
C SER A 31 0.58 -25.00 5.55
N PRO A 32 -0.46 -24.16 5.68
CA PRO A 32 -0.32 -22.70 5.57
C PRO A 32 0.70 -22.10 6.55
N LEU A 33 0.90 -22.71 7.71
CA LEU A 33 1.95 -22.31 8.66
C LEU A 33 3.36 -22.59 8.11
N SER A 34 3.54 -23.67 7.35
CA SER A 34 4.82 -23.94 6.68
C SER A 34 5.12 -22.88 5.62
N LEU A 35 4.11 -22.42 4.88
CA LEU A 35 4.24 -21.30 3.95
C LEU A 35 4.66 -20.01 4.69
N TYR A 36 4.02 -19.68 5.80
CA TYR A 36 4.41 -18.51 6.62
C TYR A 36 5.88 -18.58 7.05
N ARG A 37 6.31 -19.74 7.54
CA ARG A 37 7.71 -19.95 7.97
C ARG A 37 8.70 -19.80 6.81
N ALA A 38 8.36 -20.28 5.63
CA ALA A 38 9.17 -20.09 4.43
C ALA A 38 9.24 -18.62 4.01
N LEU A 39 8.11 -17.92 3.95
CA LEU A 39 8.06 -16.48 3.64
C LEU A 39 8.90 -15.66 4.60
N ARG A 40 8.82 -15.95 5.90
CA ARG A 40 9.59 -15.25 6.93
C ARG A 40 11.10 -15.37 6.71
N SER A 41 11.56 -16.49 6.18
CA SER A 41 12.99 -16.74 5.92
C SER A 41 13.43 -16.15 4.57
N LEU A 42 12.56 -16.22 3.54
CA LEU A 42 12.91 -15.84 2.18
C LEU A 42 12.76 -14.34 1.93
N ASN A 43 11.71 -13.74 2.46
CA ASN A 43 11.37 -12.33 2.21
C ASN A 43 10.79 -11.67 3.45
N PRO A 44 11.62 -11.36 4.47
CA PRO A 44 11.17 -10.66 5.66
C PRO A 44 10.63 -9.28 5.28
N SER A 45 9.48 -8.93 5.85
CA SER A 45 8.79 -7.66 5.64
C SER A 45 8.47 -7.02 6.99
N PRO A 46 8.25 -5.69 7.05
CA PRO A 46 7.89 -5.00 8.29
C PRO A 46 6.66 -5.58 8.98
N TYR A 47 5.69 -6.06 8.20
CA TYR A 47 4.45 -6.65 8.71
C TYR A 47 4.33 -8.09 8.25
N MET A 48 4.70 -9.02 9.15
CA MET A 48 4.58 -10.46 8.95
C MET A 48 3.45 -11.00 9.82
N TYR A 49 2.51 -11.73 9.23
CA TYR A 49 1.36 -12.24 9.97
C TYR A 49 0.86 -13.60 9.48
N PHE A 50 0.33 -14.35 10.42
CA PHE A 50 -0.41 -15.58 10.22
C PHE A 50 -1.65 -15.56 11.09
N TYR A 51 -2.82 -15.55 10.46
CA TYR A 51 -4.10 -15.63 11.15
C TYR A 51 -4.81 -16.92 10.77
N ASP A 52 -5.29 -17.63 11.76
CA ASP A 52 -6.11 -18.82 11.60
C ASP A 52 -7.53 -18.53 12.06
N PHE A 53 -8.47 -18.53 11.12
CA PHE A 53 -9.89 -18.33 11.37
C PHE A 53 -10.67 -19.66 11.40
N GLY A 54 -9.97 -20.79 11.41
CA GLY A 54 -10.55 -22.13 11.41
C GLY A 54 -10.89 -22.64 10.00
N ASP A 55 -11.80 -21.99 9.31
CA ASP A 55 -12.22 -22.35 7.94
C ASP A 55 -11.25 -21.83 6.85
N HIS A 56 -10.45 -20.85 7.17
CA HIS A 56 -9.41 -20.30 6.31
C HIS A 56 -8.28 -19.66 7.11
N GLN A 57 -7.11 -19.50 6.48
CA GLN A 57 -5.96 -18.83 7.05
C GLN A 57 -5.55 -17.65 6.17
N VAL A 58 -5.01 -16.61 6.79
CA VAL A 58 -4.44 -15.43 6.12
C VAL A 58 -2.96 -15.36 6.45
N VAL A 59 -2.13 -15.40 5.42
CA VAL A 59 -0.66 -15.39 5.52
C VAL A 59 -0.13 -14.20 4.76
N GLY A 60 0.63 -13.33 5.40
CA GLY A 60 1.10 -12.12 4.75
C GLY A 60 2.51 -11.69 5.13
N ALA A 61 3.12 -10.97 4.21
CA ALA A 61 4.41 -10.30 4.32
C ALA A 61 4.30 -8.90 3.69
N SER A 62 3.50 -8.03 4.33
CA SER A 62 3.22 -6.70 3.79
C SER A 62 4.38 -5.73 4.03
N PRO A 63 4.82 -5.00 3.01
CA PRO A 63 5.86 -3.99 3.18
C PRO A 63 5.29 -2.62 3.57
N GLU A 64 3.98 -2.40 3.47
CA GLU A 64 3.40 -1.07 3.44
C GLU A 64 2.44 -0.81 4.60
N ILE A 65 2.69 0.30 5.29
CA ILE A 65 1.81 0.83 6.33
C ILE A 65 0.57 1.47 5.68
N LEU A 66 -0.61 1.22 6.26
CA LEU A 66 -1.79 2.00 5.96
C LEU A 66 -1.75 3.32 6.72
N VAL A 67 -1.60 3.25 8.04
CA VAL A 67 -1.54 4.42 8.92
C VAL A 67 -0.96 4.03 10.27
N ARG A 68 -0.20 4.94 10.87
CA ARG A 68 0.26 4.86 12.25
C ARG A 68 -0.26 6.05 13.04
N SER A 69 -0.66 5.82 14.28
CA SER A 69 -1.00 6.88 15.25
C SER A 69 -0.24 6.63 16.55
N GLU A 70 0.56 7.59 16.97
CA GLU A 70 1.41 7.47 18.14
C GLU A 70 1.56 8.81 18.86
N GLU A 71 1.87 8.78 20.16
CA GLU A 71 2.25 9.98 20.88
C GLU A 71 3.71 10.33 20.62
N ARG A 72 3.94 11.60 20.31
CA ARG A 72 5.29 12.18 20.16
C ARG A 72 5.44 13.42 21.01
N ALA A 73 6.61 13.59 21.61
CA ALA A 73 6.99 14.82 22.27
C ALA A 73 7.22 15.91 21.21
N THR A 74 6.59 17.07 21.40
CA THR A 74 6.74 18.26 20.57
C THR A 74 7.17 19.44 21.44
N SER A 75 7.50 20.56 20.83
CA SER A 75 7.83 21.78 21.58
C SER A 75 6.66 22.32 22.43
N GLY A 76 5.43 21.94 22.11
CA GLY A 76 4.21 22.33 22.82
C GLY A 76 3.73 21.32 23.87
N GLY A 77 4.41 20.19 24.02
CA GLY A 77 4.01 19.08 24.89
C GLY A 77 3.93 17.76 24.17
N THR A 78 3.15 16.81 24.68
CA THR A 78 2.89 15.54 23.99
C THR A 78 1.66 15.68 23.09
N GLU A 79 1.81 15.35 21.82
CA GLU A 79 0.74 15.36 20.83
C GLU A 79 0.61 13.99 20.18
N ARG A 80 -0.59 13.66 19.73
CA ARG A 80 -0.83 12.45 18.95
C ARG A 80 -0.64 12.75 17.48
N ILE A 81 0.35 12.09 16.89
CA ILE A 81 0.69 12.23 15.47
C ILE A 81 0.09 11.07 14.69
N VAL A 82 -0.51 11.39 13.55
CA VAL A 82 -0.95 10.42 12.54
C VAL A 82 -0.01 10.50 11.36
N ALA A 83 0.52 9.36 10.94
CA ALA A 83 1.51 9.26 9.87
C ALA A 83 1.05 8.30 8.78
N LEU A 84 1.25 8.71 7.53
CA LEU A 84 1.16 7.88 6.33
C LEU A 84 2.52 7.84 5.65
N ARG A 85 2.87 6.68 5.11
CA ARG A 85 4.17 6.49 4.47
C ARG A 85 3.99 5.90 3.08
N PRO A 86 3.60 6.71 2.07
CA PRO A 86 3.45 6.24 0.70
C PRO A 86 4.78 5.72 0.15
N ILE A 87 4.70 4.58 -0.52
CA ILE A 87 5.82 3.90 -1.18
C ILE A 87 5.46 3.74 -2.64
N ALA A 88 6.32 4.18 -3.55
CA ALA A 88 6.17 3.98 -4.99
C ALA A 88 7.52 3.88 -5.67
N GLY A 89 7.50 3.41 -6.91
CA GLY A 89 8.71 3.18 -7.67
C GLY A 89 9.54 2.02 -7.12
N THR A 90 10.15 1.27 -8.01
CA THR A 90 10.96 0.11 -7.61
C THR A 90 12.16 -0.03 -8.54
N ARG A 91 13.33 -0.28 -7.95
CA ARG A 91 14.51 -0.77 -8.65
C ARG A 91 15.13 -1.93 -7.87
N PRO A 92 15.76 -2.89 -8.54
CA PRO A 92 16.53 -3.93 -7.85
C PRO A 92 17.72 -3.33 -7.12
N ARG A 93 18.28 -4.08 -6.18
CA ARG A 93 19.56 -3.72 -5.54
C ARG A 93 20.69 -3.92 -6.54
N GLY A 94 21.68 -3.03 -6.48
CA GLY A 94 22.91 -3.17 -7.24
C GLY A 94 23.80 -4.31 -6.72
N GLY A 95 24.65 -4.85 -7.59
CA GLY A 95 25.64 -5.87 -7.20
C GLY A 95 26.80 -5.34 -6.36
N ASN A 96 26.95 -4.02 -6.32
CA ASN A 96 27.92 -3.28 -5.50
C ASN A 96 27.34 -1.89 -5.15
N VAL A 97 28.06 -1.14 -4.30
CA VAL A 97 27.63 0.18 -3.81
C VAL A 97 27.43 1.18 -4.94
N GLU A 98 28.34 1.22 -5.91
CA GLU A 98 28.28 2.16 -7.03
C GLU A 98 27.06 1.93 -7.92
N GLN A 99 26.77 0.68 -8.26
CA GLN A 99 25.55 0.31 -9.00
C GLN A 99 24.29 0.59 -8.21
N ASP A 100 24.31 0.38 -6.89
CA ASP A 100 23.19 0.65 -6.03
C ASP A 100 22.85 2.15 -5.99
N GLU A 101 23.88 3.00 -5.94
CA GLU A 101 23.72 4.47 -5.99
C GLU A 101 23.25 4.95 -7.37
N GLN A 102 23.75 4.36 -8.45
CA GLN A 102 23.29 4.67 -9.80
C GLN A 102 21.81 4.34 -9.98
N LEU A 103 21.38 3.13 -9.58
CA LEU A 103 19.96 2.72 -9.64
C LEU A 103 19.07 3.62 -8.78
N ALA A 104 19.54 4.06 -7.62
CA ALA A 104 18.82 5.02 -6.78
C ALA A 104 18.66 6.38 -7.45
N ALA A 105 19.74 6.88 -8.09
CA ALA A 105 19.71 8.14 -8.83
C ALA A 105 18.77 8.06 -10.05
N GLU A 106 18.81 6.96 -10.81
CA GLU A 106 17.90 6.70 -11.93
C GLU A 106 16.45 6.69 -11.48
N LEU A 107 16.13 6.01 -10.36
CA LEU A 107 14.79 5.96 -9.80
C LEU A 107 14.29 7.35 -9.42
N LEU A 108 15.10 8.16 -8.75
CA LEU A 108 14.75 9.53 -8.38
C LEU A 108 14.66 10.49 -9.57
N ALA A 109 15.33 10.20 -10.67
CA ALA A 109 15.28 10.99 -11.89
C ALA A 109 14.11 10.62 -12.82
N ASP A 110 13.49 9.44 -12.62
CA ASP A 110 12.40 8.95 -13.46
C ASP A 110 11.13 9.84 -13.33
N PRO A 111 10.71 10.54 -14.39
CA PRO A 111 9.59 11.48 -14.30
C PRO A 111 8.25 10.79 -14.05
N LYS A 112 8.07 9.54 -14.53
CA LYS A 112 6.85 8.76 -14.31
C LYS A 112 6.72 8.36 -12.83
N GLU A 113 7.79 7.77 -12.27
CA GLU A 113 7.82 7.34 -10.88
C GLU A 113 7.63 8.53 -9.91
N ARG A 114 8.24 9.67 -10.23
CA ARG A 114 8.06 10.91 -9.46
C ARG A 114 6.63 11.44 -9.52
N ALA A 115 6.00 11.43 -10.70
CA ALA A 115 4.63 11.91 -10.86
C ALA A 115 3.65 11.02 -10.09
N GLU A 116 3.81 9.69 -10.17
CA GLU A 116 3.02 8.74 -9.39
C GLU A 116 3.20 8.96 -7.89
N HIS A 117 4.44 9.09 -7.44
CA HIS A 117 4.73 9.28 -6.03
C HIS A 117 4.17 10.61 -5.48
N LEU A 118 4.23 11.71 -6.24
CA LEU A 118 3.60 12.97 -5.89
C LEU A 118 2.08 12.83 -5.72
N MET A 119 1.43 12.10 -6.60
CA MET A 119 0.00 11.83 -6.49
C MET A 119 -0.32 11.06 -5.20
N LEU A 120 0.49 10.07 -4.83
CA LEU A 120 0.32 9.31 -3.57
C LEU A 120 0.56 10.18 -2.33
N ILE A 121 1.52 11.11 -2.38
CA ILE A 121 1.72 12.10 -1.33
C ILE A 121 0.46 12.97 -1.16
N ASP A 122 -0.11 13.47 -2.26
CA ASP A 122 -1.31 14.30 -2.21
C ASP A 122 -2.54 13.54 -1.70
N LEU A 123 -2.69 12.27 -2.08
CA LEU A 123 -3.71 11.38 -1.50
C LEU A 123 -3.53 11.24 0.01
N GLY A 124 -2.30 10.99 0.48
CA GLY A 124 -1.98 10.88 1.90
C GLY A 124 -2.25 12.17 2.65
N ARG A 125 -1.88 13.33 2.08
CA ARG A 125 -2.19 14.65 2.65
C ARG A 125 -3.69 14.90 2.75
N ASN A 126 -4.46 14.47 1.76
CA ASN A 126 -5.92 14.57 1.79
C ASN A 126 -6.52 13.69 2.89
N ASP A 127 -6.06 12.45 3.01
CA ASP A 127 -6.55 11.50 4.02
C ASP A 127 -6.26 11.99 5.45
N ILE A 128 -5.02 12.41 5.73
CA ILE A 128 -4.63 12.97 7.04
C ILE A 128 -5.36 14.30 7.29
N GLY A 129 -5.52 15.15 6.28
CA GLY A 129 -6.16 16.45 6.42
C GLY A 129 -7.60 16.40 6.94
N ARG A 130 -8.28 15.27 6.76
CA ARG A 130 -9.64 15.06 7.31
C ARG A 130 -9.66 15.01 8.84
N ILE A 131 -8.61 14.49 9.46
CA ILE A 131 -8.53 14.20 10.89
C ILE A 131 -7.44 14.99 11.61
N ALA A 132 -6.54 15.65 10.91
CA ALA A 132 -5.48 16.47 11.50
C ALA A 132 -5.97 17.88 11.85
N LYS A 133 -5.38 18.49 12.89
CA LYS A 133 -5.54 19.90 13.20
C LYS A 133 -5.13 20.76 12.00
N THR A 134 -5.87 21.82 11.73
CA THR A 134 -5.61 22.69 10.58
C THR A 134 -4.19 23.28 10.65
N GLY A 135 -3.48 23.20 9.54
CA GLY A 135 -2.10 23.72 9.41
C GLY A 135 -1.00 22.80 9.95
N THR A 136 -1.34 21.57 10.43
CA THR A 136 -0.35 20.62 10.98
C THR A 136 0.04 19.49 10.02
N VAL A 137 -0.57 19.43 8.84
CA VAL A 137 -0.21 18.41 7.85
C VAL A 137 1.10 18.79 7.19
N GLU A 138 2.13 17.99 7.43
CA GLU A 138 3.50 18.23 6.97
C GLU A 138 4.05 17.03 6.19
N LEU A 139 4.90 17.33 5.21
CA LEU A 139 5.71 16.34 4.51
C LEU A 139 7.08 16.30 5.18
N THR A 140 7.25 15.42 6.15
CA THR A 140 8.44 15.34 7.00
C THR A 140 9.61 14.63 6.31
N GLU A 141 9.32 13.73 5.36
CA GLU A 141 10.31 13.14 4.44
C GLU A 141 9.75 13.21 3.02
N LYS A 142 10.56 13.62 2.06
CA LYS A 142 10.15 13.79 0.67
C LYS A 142 11.05 13.02 -0.28
N MET A 143 10.51 12.01 -0.95
CA MET A 143 11.18 11.24 -2.00
C MET A 143 12.56 10.73 -1.59
N VAL A 144 12.65 10.09 -0.44
CA VAL A 144 13.88 9.42 0.01
C VAL A 144 13.95 8.00 -0.55
N ILE A 145 15.17 7.52 -0.80
CA ILE A 145 15.37 6.13 -1.21
C ILE A 145 15.51 5.25 0.03
N GLU A 146 14.58 4.33 0.19
CA GLU A 146 14.70 3.23 1.15
C GLU A 146 15.19 1.96 0.46
N ARG A 147 16.24 1.36 1.07
CA ARG A 147 16.87 0.15 0.55
C ARG A 147 16.45 -1.05 1.39
N TYR A 148 15.83 -2.02 0.73
CA TYR A 148 15.45 -3.30 1.32
C TYR A 148 16.42 -4.40 0.85
N SER A 149 16.21 -5.63 1.24
CA SER A 149 17.12 -6.75 0.92
C SER A 149 17.33 -6.96 -0.58
N HIS A 150 16.27 -6.83 -1.39
CA HIS A 150 16.30 -7.15 -2.84
C HIS A 150 15.92 -5.98 -3.74
N VAL A 151 15.27 -4.96 -3.20
CA VAL A 151 14.75 -3.80 -3.94
C VAL A 151 14.98 -2.51 -3.18
N MET A 152 14.85 -1.39 -3.88
CA MET A 152 14.75 -0.05 -3.31
C MET A 152 13.49 0.65 -3.81
N HIS A 153 12.97 1.56 -3.02
CA HIS A 153 11.74 2.31 -3.31
C HIS A 153 11.93 3.80 -3.03
N ILE A 154 11.12 4.63 -3.69
CA ILE A 154 10.89 6.01 -3.28
C ILE A 154 9.87 6.01 -2.15
N VAL A 155 10.20 6.64 -1.04
CA VAL A 155 9.35 6.76 0.14
C VAL A 155 9.21 8.23 0.53
N SER A 156 8.04 8.59 1.02
CA SER A 156 7.79 9.88 1.67
C SER A 156 7.03 9.67 2.96
N ASN A 157 7.06 10.64 3.85
CA ASN A 157 6.30 10.58 5.10
C ASN A 157 5.44 11.83 5.24
N VAL A 158 4.15 11.62 5.47
CA VAL A 158 3.16 12.68 5.71
C VAL A 158 2.66 12.53 7.13
N ASP A 159 2.89 13.53 7.95
CA ASP A 159 2.45 13.60 9.34
C ASP A 159 1.35 14.65 9.53
N GLY A 160 0.56 14.49 10.58
CA GLY A 160 -0.40 15.49 11.04
C GLY A 160 -0.74 15.29 12.50
N VAL A 161 -0.95 16.37 13.22
CA VAL A 161 -1.41 16.31 14.62
C VAL A 161 -2.90 15.96 14.64
N LEU A 162 -3.27 14.87 15.29
CA LEU A 162 -4.66 14.41 15.38
C LEU A 162 -5.53 15.47 16.10
N LYS A 163 -6.72 15.74 15.56
CA LYS A 163 -7.72 16.60 16.21
C LYS A 163 -8.14 16.02 17.56
N ASP A 164 -8.42 16.89 18.50
CA ASP A 164 -8.92 16.50 19.81
C ASP A 164 -10.27 15.76 19.68
N GLY A 165 -10.44 14.69 20.46
CA GLY A 165 -11.63 13.86 20.45
C GLY A 165 -11.71 12.81 19.34
N MET A 166 -10.76 12.76 18.41
CA MET A 166 -10.68 11.71 17.41
C MET A 166 -10.07 10.44 18.00
N SER A 167 -10.64 9.31 17.64
CA SER A 167 -10.20 7.96 18.04
C SER A 167 -9.33 7.29 16.96
N ALA A 168 -8.65 6.21 17.33
CA ALA A 168 -7.94 5.35 16.38
C ALA A 168 -8.88 4.79 15.28
N MET A 169 -10.16 4.60 15.58
CA MET A 169 -11.16 4.18 14.59
C MET A 169 -11.48 5.30 13.59
N ASP A 170 -11.46 6.56 13.99
CA ASP A 170 -11.63 7.70 13.08
C ASP A 170 -10.41 7.84 12.18
N VAL A 171 -9.20 7.56 12.70
CA VAL A 171 -7.97 7.47 11.89
C VAL A 171 -8.12 6.41 10.80
N LEU A 172 -8.56 5.19 11.16
CA LEU A 172 -8.81 4.12 10.17
C LEU A 172 -9.85 4.56 9.12
N ARG A 173 -10.99 5.12 9.54
CA ARG A 173 -12.06 5.56 8.60
C ARG A 173 -11.60 6.64 7.62
N ALA A 174 -10.72 7.53 8.05
CA ALA A 174 -10.23 8.60 7.20
C ALA A 174 -9.21 8.14 6.15
N THR A 175 -8.41 7.12 6.49
CA THR A 175 -7.28 6.66 5.67
C THR A 175 -7.59 5.43 4.81
N PHE A 176 -8.62 4.66 5.18
CA PHE A 176 -9.02 3.46 4.46
C PHE A 176 -10.00 3.75 3.29
N PRO A 177 -9.85 3.05 2.15
CA PRO A 177 -8.69 2.24 1.75
C PRO A 177 -7.47 3.11 1.40
N ALA A 178 -6.28 2.50 1.44
CA ALA A 178 -5.07 3.22 1.04
C ALA A 178 -5.14 3.69 -0.41
N GLY A 179 -4.54 4.85 -0.69
CA GLY A 179 -4.46 5.40 -2.04
C GLY A 179 -3.72 4.50 -3.01
N THR A 180 -2.65 3.85 -2.55
CA THR A 180 -1.81 2.93 -3.31
C THR A 180 -2.54 1.68 -3.81
N VAL A 181 -3.67 1.31 -3.19
CA VAL A 181 -4.48 0.15 -3.58
C VAL A 181 -5.88 0.51 -4.08
N SER A 182 -6.18 1.79 -4.22
CA SER A 182 -7.43 2.31 -4.79
C SER A 182 -7.19 3.15 -6.04
N GLY A 183 -6.82 4.39 -5.90
CA GLY A 183 -6.51 5.30 -7.00
C GLY A 183 -6.88 6.75 -6.68
N ALA A 184 -6.79 7.60 -7.70
CA ALA A 184 -7.00 9.04 -7.57
C ALA A 184 -7.92 9.58 -8.68
N PRO A 185 -9.05 10.25 -8.33
CA PRO A 185 -9.62 10.47 -6.98
C PRO A 185 -10.15 9.18 -6.36
N LYS A 186 -9.97 9.03 -5.04
CA LYS A 186 -10.23 7.78 -4.32
C LYS A 186 -11.65 7.22 -4.51
N ILE A 187 -12.68 8.03 -4.32
CA ILE A 187 -14.07 7.56 -4.39
C ILE A 187 -14.40 7.07 -5.80
N ARG A 188 -14.05 7.87 -6.82
CA ARG A 188 -14.30 7.48 -8.21
C ARG A 188 -13.53 6.24 -8.63
N ALA A 189 -12.27 6.11 -8.19
CA ALA A 189 -11.48 4.90 -8.42
C ALA A 189 -12.14 3.67 -7.80
N MET A 190 -12.68 3.77 -6.59
CA MET A 190 -13.40 2.66 -5.94
C MET A 190 -14.68 2.25 -6.68
N GLU A 191 -15.46 3.19 -7.22
CA GLU A 191 -16.62 2.90 -8.06
C GLU A 191 -16.21 2.12 -9.31
N ILE A 192 -15.15 2.57 -9.98
CA ILE A 192 -14.63 1.92 -11.19
C ILE A 192 -14.05 0.53 -10.89
N ILE A 193 -13.35 0.36 -9.78
CA ILE A 193 -12.89 -0.95 -9.30
C ILE A 193 -14.07 -1.91 -9.13
N ALA A 194 -15.14 -1.45 -8.49
CA ALA A 194 -16.35 -2.26 -8.27
C ALA A 194 -17.06 -2.65 -9.58
N GLU A 195 -16.96 -1.81 -10.62
CA GLU A 195 -17.50 -2.10 -11.94
C GLU A 195 -16.64 -3.10 -12.72
N ILE A 196 -15.31 -2.94 -12.66
CA ILE A 196 -14.36 -3.65 -13.54
C ILE A 196 -13.96 -5.01 -12.95
N GLU A 197 -13.76 -5.11 -11.64
CA GLU A 197 -13.32 -6.35 -11.00
C GLU A 197 -14.48 -7.34 -10.87
N PRO A 198 -14.36 -8.55 -11.44
CA PRO A 198 -15.48 -9.52 -11.47
C PRO A 198 -15.73 -10.19 -10.12
N THR A 199 -14.83 -10.02 -9.16
CA THR A 199 -14.90 -10.66 -7.84
C THR A 199 -14.49 -9.71 -6.73
N ALA A 200 -15.17 -9.78 -5.58
CA ALA A 200 -14.78 -9.02 -4.40
C ALA A 200 -13.35 -9.33 -3.96
N ARG A 201 -12.64 -8.32 -3.51
CA ARG A 201 -11.22 -8.42 -3.09
C ARG A 201 -11.02 -9.29 -1.85
N GLY A 202 -12.04 -9.40 -0.98
CA GLY A 202 -11.92 -10.10 0.30
C GLY A 202 -10.93 -9.38 1.22
N ALA A 203 -9.94 -10.11 1.74
CA ALA A 203 -8.90 -9.54 2.59
C ALA A 203 -7.92 -8.62 1.83
N TYR A 204 -7.76 -8.84 0.52
CA TYR A 204 -6.83 -8.07 -0.30
C TYR A 204 -7.15 -6.57 -0.30
N CYS A 205 -6.15 -5.73 -0.12
CA CYS A 205 -6.26 -4.28 0.05
C CYS A 205 -6.99 -3.85 1.33
N GLY A 206 -7.25 -4.77 2.25
CA GLY A 206 -7.76 -4.51 3.58
C GLY A 206 -6.73 -3.88 4.50
N ALA A 207 -7.08 -3.73 5.76
CA ALA A 207 -6.20 -3.26 6.82
C ALA A 207 -6.04 -4.33 7.91
N LEU A 208 -4.85 -4.45 8.46
CA LEU A 208 -4.53 -5.35 9.56
C LEU A 208 -3.52 -4.69 10.48
N GLY A 209 -3.66 -4.90 11.79
CA GLY A 209 -2.77 -4.35 12.79
C GLY A 209 -3.44 -4.31 14.15
N TYR A 210 -3.11 -3.32 14.96
CA TYR A 210 -3.69 -3.15 16.28
C TYR A 210 -4.16 -1.71 16.53
N LEU A 211 -5.15 -1.60 17.40
CA LEU A 211 -5.63 -0.36 18.00
C LEU A 211 -5.43 -0.47 19.50
N GLY A 212 -4.56 0.35 20.07
CA GLY A 212 -4.23 0.36 21.49
C GLY A 212 -5.31 1.03 22.33
N PHE A 213 -5.43 0.63 23.59
CA PHE A 213 -6.33 1.27 24.55
C PHE A 213 -5.91 2.70 24.90
N ASP A 214 -4.65 3.03 24.67
CA ASP A 214 -4.09 4.38 24.78
C ASP A 214 -4.38 5.25 23.55
N GLY A 215 -5.05 4.69 22.52
CA GLY A 215 -5.34 5.36 21.25
C GLY A 215 -4.24 5.24 20.20
N ALA A 216 -3.15 4.51 20.49
CA ALA A 216 -2.16 4.16 19.47
C ALA A 216 -2.78 3.27 18.39
N ALA A 217 -2.27 3.38 17.19
CA ALA A 217 -2.65 2.50 16.08
C ALA A 217 -1.45 2.22 15.19
N ASP A 218 -1.32 0.99 14.74
CA ASP A 218 -0.36 0.61 13.70
C ASP A 218 -1.03 -0.41 12.78
N LEU A 219 -1.38 0.05 11.57
CA LEU A 219 -2.16 -0.70 10.59
C LEU A 219 -1.38 -0.78 9.29
N ASN A 220 -1.26 -1.97 8.74
CA ASN A 220 -0.70 -2.21 7.41
C ASN A 220 -1.78 -2.49 6.37
N ILE A 221 -1.40 -2.37 5.11
CA ILE A 221 -2.24 -2.74 3.96
C ILE A 221 -2.06 -4.23 3.70
N LEU A 222 -3.15 -4.98 3.49
CA LEU A 222 -3.09 -6.40 3.14
C LEU A 222 -2.74 -6.58 1.65
N ILE A 223 -1.47 -6.35 1.33
CA ILE A 223 -0.82 -6.73 0.08
C ILE A 223 0.26 -7.79 0.37
N ARG A 224 0.75 -8.47 -0.65
CA ARG A 224 1.66 -9.62 -0.47
C ARG A 224 1.07 -10.62 0.53
N THR A 225 -0.23 -10.88 0.38
CA THR A 225 -1.07 -11.63 1.30
C THR A 225 -1.76 -12.77 0.58
N ILE A 226 -1.71 -13.95 1.20
CA ILE A 226 -2.27 -15.18 0.68
C ILE A 226 -3.41 -15.61 1.59
N THR A 227 -4.55 -15.95 1.01
CA THR A 227 -5.63 -16.62 1.73
C THR A 227 -5.61 -18.10 1.40
N ALA A 228 -5.45 -18.94 2.43
CA ALA A 228 -5.52 -20.39 2.31
C ALA A 228 -6.89 -20.88 2.80
N GLY A 229 -7.60 -21.62 1.97
CA GLY A 229 -8.92 -22.18 2.34
C GLY A 229 -9.47 -23.08 1.25
N ARG A 230 -10.29 -24.05 1.65
CA ARG A 230 -10.96 -25.00 0.74
C ARG A 230 -10.00 -25.70 -0.21
N GLY A 231 -8.76 -25.99 0.23
CA GLY A 231 -7.74 -26.67 -0.57
C GLY A 231 -7.02 -25.79 -1.61
N TYR A 232 -7.21 -24.46 -1.55
CA TYR A 232 -6.56 -23.53 -2.47
C TYR A 232 -5.88 -22.39 -1.73
N TRP A 233 -4.71 -22.03 -2.23
CA TRP A 233 -4.11 -20.72 -1.96
C TRP A 233 -4.61 -19.72 -2.99
N GLN A 234 -5.03 -18.56 -2.51
CA GLN A 234 -5.44 -17.43 -3.33
C GLN A 234 -4.40 -16.32 -3.18
N PHE A 235 -3.86 -15.89 -4.31
CA PHE A 235 -2.84 -14.85 -4.41
C PHE A 235 -3.45 -13.65 -5.14
N PRO A 236 -4.07 -12.72 -4.43
CA PRO A 236 -4.52 -11.49 -5.04
C PRO A 236 -3.34 -10.55 -5.27
N VAL A 237 -3.24 -10.02 -6.48
CA VAL A 237 -2.21 -9.09 -6.92
C VAL A 237 -2.85 -8.00 -7.78
N GLY A 238 -2.21 -6.85 -7.91
CA GLY A 238 -2.72 -5.77 -8.75
C GLY A 238 -1.63 -4.81 -9.21
N GLY A 239 -1.97 -4.02 -10.20
CA GLY A 239 -1.15 -2.96 -10.78
C GLY A 239 -1.90 -1.64 -10.88
N GLY A 240 -1.16 -0.53 -10.81
CA GLY A 240 -1.67 0.82 -10.93
C GLY A 240 -1.79 1.25 -12.38
N VAL A 241 -3.00 1.22 -12.94
CA VAL A 241 -3.25 1.62 -14.33
C VAL A 241 -3.27 3.13 -14.45
N VAL A 242 -2.41 3.65 -15.32
CA VAL A 242 -2.31 5.06 -15.72
C VAL A 242 -2.48 5.19 -17.24
N ALA A 243 -2.51 6.43 -17.77
CA ALA A 243 -2.69 6.68 -19.19
C ALA A 243 -1.67 5.95 -20.09
N GLN A 244 -0.43 5.82 -19.63
CA GLN A 244 0.67 5.17 -20.37
C GLN A 244 0.70 3.64 -20.20
N SER A 245 -0.11 3.07 -19.33
CA SER A 245 -0.14 1.62 -19.08
C SER A 245 -0.51 0.82 -20.33
N THR A 246 0.09 -0.36 -20.47
CA THR A 246 -0.27 -1.33 -21.50
C THR A 246 -0.80 -2.61 -20.84
N PRO A 247 -1.76 -3.32 -21.45
CA PRO A 247 -2.30 -4.55 -20.90
C PRO A 247 -1.23 -5.60 -20.58
N GLU A 248 -0.26 -5.73 -21.46
CA GLU A 248 0.85 -6.68 -21.35
C GLU A 248 1.77 -6.30 -20.19
N GLY A 249 2.18 -5.02 -20.11
CA GLY A 249 3.05 -4.53 -19.04
C GLY A 249 2.42 -4.67 -17.66
N GLU A 250 1.15 -4.30 -17.51
CA GLU A 250 0.43 -4.45 -16.23
C GLU A 250 0.26 -5.92 -15.84
N TYR A 251 0.02 -6.80 -16.82
CA TYR A 251 -0.07 -8.23 -16.55
C TYR A 251 1.27 -8.82 -16.09
N GLU A 252 2.37 -8.49 -16.78
CA GLU A 252 3.71 -8.94 -16.39
C GLU A 252 4.09 -8.44 -15.00
N GLU A 253 3.79 -7.18 -14.68
CA GLU A 253 4.02 -6.62 -13.35
C GLU A 253 3.28 -7.42 -12.25
N THR A 254 2.05 -7.83 -12.51
CA THR A 254 1.30 -8.66 -11.54
C THR A 254 1.87 -10.06 -11.36
N LEU A 255 2.58 -10.61 -12.36
CA LEU A 255 3.26 -11.91 -12.23
C LEU A 255 4.58 -11.81 -11.45
N GLN A 256 5.23 -10.64 -11.45
CA GLN A 256 6.47 -10.40 -10.71
C GLN A 256 6.23 -10.11 -9.22
N LYS A 257 5.05 -9.64 -8.87
CA LYS A 257 4.62 -9.40 -7.50
C LYS A 257 4.19 -10.67 -6.78
#